data_4b694bbe13ea08abb51d376cfae52514
#
_entry.id   4b694bbe13ea08abb51d376cfae52514
#
_cell.length_a   1.000
_cell.length_b   1.000
_cell.length_c   1.000
_cell.angle_alpha   90.00
_cell.angle_beta   90.00
_cell.angle_gamma   90.00
#
_symmetry.space_group_name_H-M   'P 1'
#
loop_
_entity.id
_entity.type
_entity.pdbx_description
1 polymer ?
#
loop_
_entity_poly.entity_id
_entity_poly.type
_entity_poly.pdbx_seq_one_letter_code
_entity_poly.pdbx_strand_id
1 'polypeptide(L)'
;VSTEPRTITLPTADYGDVTLPEPAWCTGHPNHQPDDQRADIHHSGPEVSLIWRGRHITDACIVQSPFTETDIPELSSRTPGVSVSVIARTLDPTSLYDLAATLDTYADQLRDLADQLDTLLGGGQ
;
A
#
# COMPACT_ATOMS: atom_id res chain seq x y z
N VAL A 1 14.62 18.51 -4.24
CA VAL A 1 14.26 17.09 -4.08
C VAL A 1 15.44 16.24 -4.49
N SER A 2 15.86 15.37 -3.60
CA SER A 2 16.94 14.46 -3.92
C SER A 2 16.49 13.40 -4.92
N THR A 3 17.28 13.19 -5.97
CA THR A 3 17.08 12.11 -6.92
C THR A 3 17.99 10.93 -6.63
N GLU A 4 18.82 11.04 -5.61
CA GLU A 4 19.73 9.97 -5.25
C GLU A 4 18.94 8.75 -4.72
N PRO A 5 19.33 7.54 -5.12
CA PRO A 5 18.71 6.33 -4.55
C PRO A 5 18.95 6.28 -3.05
N ARG A 6 17.92 5.89 -2.32
CA ARG A 6 18.04 5.63 -0.90
C ARG A 6 18.06 4.13 -0.67
N THR A 7 18.77 3.73 0.38
CA THR A 7 18.71 2.35 0.87
C THR A 7 18.27 2.35 2.31
N ILE A 8 17.75 1.23 2.75
CA ILE A 8 17.37 1.01 4.14
C ILE A 8 17.90 -0.35 4.57
N THR A 9 18.28 -0.47 5.83
CA THR A 9 18.73 -1.75 6.40
C THR A 9 17.73 -2.15 7.48
N LEU A 10 17.18 -3.35 7.35
CA LEU A 10 16.16 -3.88 8.26
C LEU A 10 16.66 -5.22 8.82
N PRO A 11 16.53 -5.42 10.16
CA PRO A 11 16.88 -6.70 10.75
C PRO A 11 15.84 -7.76 10.40
N THR A 12 16.30 -8.99 10.19
CA THR A 12 15.42 -10.13 9.93
C THR A 12 15.86 -11.32 10.76
N ALA A 13 14.91 -12.23 11.02
CA ALA A 13 15.19 -13.44 11.78
C ALA A 13 15.99 -14.47 10.97
N ASP A 14 15.80 -14.49 9.65
CA ASP A 14 16.37 -15.53 8.78
C ASP A 14 17.61 -15.10 8.00
N TYR A 15 17.81 -13.79 7.78
CA TYR A 15 18.94 -13.27 6.99
C TYR A 15 19.74 -12.19 7.71
N GLY A 16 19.47 -11.94 9.00
CA GLY A 16 20.12 -10.86 9.72
C GLY A 16 19.74 -9.49 9.14
N ASP A 17 20.68 -8.59 9.08
CA ASP A 17 20.45 -7.27 8.51
C ASP A 17 20.37 -7.34 6.99
N VAL A 18 19.26 -6.87 6.42
CA VAL A 18 19.03 -6.86 4.98
C VAL A 18 19.02 -5.41 4.52
N THR A 19 19.88 -5.07 3.57
CA THR A 19 19.92 -3.73 2.95
C THR A 19 19.26 -3.81 1.60
N LEU A 20 18.33 -2.91 1.34
CA LEU A 20 17.55 -2.90 0.11
C LEU A 20 17.26 -1.46 -0.31
N PRO A 21 16.97 -1.24 -1.62
CA PRO A 21 16.53 0.08 -2.07
C PRO A 21 15.22 0.48 -1.41
N GLU A 22 15.11 1.77 -1.08
CA GLU A 22 13.89 2.33 -0.49
C GLU A 22 13.23 3.24 -1.52
N PRO A 23 12.07 2.88 -2.07
CA PRO A 23 11.39 3.74 -3.03
C PRO A 23 11.01 5.08 -2.41
N ALA A 24 11.03 6.14 -3.23
CA ALA A 24 10.71 7.48 -2.76
C ALA A 24 9.28 7.58 -2.19
N TRP A 25 8.37 6.72 -2.67
CA TRP A 25 6.98 6.73 -2.22
C TRP A 25 6.77 5.96 -0.91
N CYS A 26 7.75 5.22 -0.42
CA CYS A 26 7.62 4.47 0.83
C CYS A 26 7.66 5.41 2.03
N THR A 27 6.71 5.24 2.96
CA THR A 27 6.61 6.08 4.15
C THR A 27 7.48 5.61 5.31
N GLY A 28 8.25 4.54 5.12
CA GLY A 28 9.09 3.95 6.14
C GLY A 28 8.55 2.60 6.62
N HIS A 29 9.18 2.08 7.67
CA HIS A 29 8.90 0.72 8.15
C HIS A 29 8.63 0.71 9.65
N PRO A 30 7.65 1.51 10.15
CA PRO A 30 7.46 1.65 11.62
C PRO A 30 6.99 0.37 12.29
N ASN A 31 6.38 -0.56 11.55
CA ASN A 31 5.84 -1.80 12.12
C ASN A 31 6.75 -3.00 11.90
N HIS A 32 7.89 -2.80 11.26
CA HIS A 32 8.84 -3.89 11.03
C HIS A 32 9.49 -4.31 12.35
N GLN A 33 9.58 -5.61 12.59
CA GLN A 33 10.16 -6.18 13.81
C GLN A 33 11.42 -6.98 13.48
N PRO A 34 12.39 -7.06 14.42
CA PRO A 34 13.62 -7.83 14.17
C PRO A 34 13.39 -9.33 13.96
N ASP A 35 12.26 -9.86 14.42
CA ASP A 35 11.91 -11.26 14.22
C ASP A 35 11.08 -11.52 12.96
N ASP A 36 10.82 -10.50 12.18
CA ASP A 36 10.20 -10.66 10.86
C ASP A 36 11.17 -11.36 9.91
N GLN A 37 10.62 -12.09 8.95
CA GLN A 37 11.42 -12.73 7.93
C GLN A 37 11.67 -11.79 6.75
N ARG A 38 12.73 -12.05 5.99
CA ARG A 38 13.04 -11.22 4.82
C ARG A 38 11.88 -11.16 3.84
N ALA A 39 11.20 -12.29 3.62
CA ALA A 39 10.06 -12.35 2.70
C ALA A 39 8.90 -11.43 3.11
N ASP A 40 8.83 -11.05 4.39
CA ASP A 40 7.76 -10.22 4.92
C ASP A 40 8.07 -8.72 4.85
N ILE A 41 9.27 -8.33 4.43
CA ILE A 41 9.61 -6.92 4.22
C ILE A 41 8.70 -6.36 3.13
N HIS A 42 8.07 -5.22 3.41
CA HIS A 42 7.24 -4.56 2.42
C HIS A 42 7.40 -3.05 2.49
N HIS A 43 7.27 -2.42 1.33
CA HIS A 43 7.17 -0.96 1.21
C HIS A 43 5.70 -0.59 1.15
N SER A 44 5.33 0.50 1.81
CA SER A 44 3.95 1.02 1.79
C SER A 44 3.97 2.52 1.59
N GLY A 45 3.14 3.00 0.68
CA GLY A 45 2.95 4.43 0.46
C GLY A 45 1.89 5.02 1.39
N PRO A 46 1.61 6.32 1.25
CA PRO A 46 0.55 6.96 2.03
C PRO A 46 -0.80 6.32 1.77
N GLU A 47 -1.58 6.15 2.83
CA GLU A 47 -2.91 5.55 2.72
C GLU A 47 -3.92 6.56 2.24
N VAL A 48 -4.80 6.12 1.31
CA VAL A 48 -6.00 6.84 0.91
C VAL A 48 -7.16 6.19 1.64
N SER A 49 -7.81 6.94 2.51
CA SER A 49 -8.82 6.39 3.42
C SER A 49 -10.22 6.82 3.00
N LEU A 50 -11.17 5.92 3.08
CA LEU A 50 -12.58 6.22 2.98
C LEU A 50 -13.11 6.40 4.40
N ILE A 51 -13.45 7.64 4.74
CA ILE A 51 -14.06 7.98 6.02
C ILE A 51 -15.54 8.32 5.75
N TRP A 52 -16.43 7.70 6.49
CA TRP A 52 -17.87 7.91 6.34
C TRP A 52 -18.50 8.07 7.72
N ARG A 53 -19.19 9.21 7.91
CA ARG A 53 -19.81 9.55 9.20
C ARG A 53 -18.84 9.46 10.37
N GLY A 54 -17.61 9.96 10.18
CA GLY A 54 -16.58 9.93 11.19
C GLY A 54 -15.94 8.57 11.42
N ARG A 55 -16.30 7.57 10.63
CA ARG A 55 -15.77 6.22 10.77
C ARG A 55 -14.88 5.85 9.61
N HIS A 56 -13.80 5.24 9.91
CA HIS A 56 -12.88 4.67 8.95
C HIS A 56 -13.51 3.40 8.36
N ILE A 57 -13.64 3.34 7.03
CA ILE A 57 -14.28 2.23 6.33
C ILE A 57 -13.26 1.34 5.64
N THR A 58 -12.41 1.92 4.82
CA THR A 58 -11.41 1.18 4.07
C THR A 58 -10.23 2.08 3.73
N ASP A 59 -9.12 1.45 3.36
CA ASP A 59 -7.90 2.11 2.93
C ASP A 59 -7.43 1.54 1.61
N ALA A 60 -6.65 2.34 0.89
CA ALA A 60 -5.85 1.86 -0.22
C ALA A 60 -4.49 2.54 -0.19
N CYS A 61 -3.45 1.81 -0.54
CA CYS A 61 -2.11 2.38 -0.66
C CYS A 61 -1.28 1.55 -1.64
N ILE A 62 -0.24 2.18 -2.17
CA ILE A 62 0.73 1.46 -2.99
C ILE A 62 1.60 0.60 -2.07
N VAL A 63 1.80 -0.66 -2.44
CA VAL A 63 2.62 -1.60 -1.68
C VAL A 63 3.53 -2.38 -2.63
N GLN A 64 4.62 -2.88 -2.08
CA GLN A 64 5.54 -3.76 -2.79
C GLN A 64 6.23 -4.66 -1.77
N SER A 65 6.34 -5.94 -2.08
CA SER A 65 7.04 -6.92 -1.23
C SER A 65 8.21 -7.49 -2.02
N PRO A 66 9.39 -6.85 -1.98
CA PRO A 66 10.47 -7.16 -2.92
C PRO A 66 11.02 -8.58 -2.79
N PHE A 67 10.85 -9.23 -1.64
CA PHE A 67 11.38 -10.57 -1.40
C PHE A 67 10.30 -11.62 -1.18
N THR A 68 9.05 -11.32 -1.56
CA THR A 68 7.96 -12.26 -1.38
C THR A 68 8.22 -13.57 -2.14
N GLU A 69 7.81 -14.66 -1.53
CA GLU A 69 7.96 -16.00 -2.11
C GLU A 69 6.63 -16.54 -2.67
N THR A 70 5.55 -15.78 -2.54
CA THR A 70 4.25 -16.23 -3.04
C THR A 70 4.16 -16.08 -4.56
N ASP A 71 3.45 -17.02 -5.19
CA ASP A 71 3.13 -16.98 -6.62
C ASP A 71 1.78 -16.32 -6.90
N ILE A 72 1.09 -15.84 -5.86
CA ILE A 72 -0.25 -15.26 -5.98
C ILE A 72 -0.13 -13.75 -5.86
N PRO A 73 -0.14 -12.97 -6.99
CA PRO A 73 0.08 -11.53 -6.94
C PRO A 73 -0.94 -10.77 -6.10
N GLU A 74 -2.18 -11.29 -5.99
CA GLU A 74 -3.24 -10.66 -5.20
C GLU A 74 -2.92 -10.68 -3.71
N LEU A 75 -2.07 -11.59 -3.25
CA LEU A 75 -1.67 -11.67 -1.84
C LEU A 75 -0.41 -10.84 -1.57
N SER A 76 0.53 -10.84 -2.51
CA SER A 76 1.80 -10.13 -2.34
C SER A 76 2.54 -10.16 -3.67
N SER A 77 3.24 -9.08 -4.01
CA SER A 77 3.95 -9.00 -5.30
C SER A 77 5.28 -8.28 -5.15
N ARG A 78 6.27 -8.72 -5.94
CA ARG A 78 7.58 -8.05 -6.04
C ARG A 78 7.51 -6.77 -6.84
N THR A 79 6.47 -6.60 -7.65
CA THR A 79 6.21 -5.33 -8.34
C THR A 79 5.21 -4.50 -7.51
N PRO A 80 5.27 -3.15 -7.60
CA PRO A 80 4.29 -2.32 -6.92
C PRO A 80 2.86 -2.64 -7.35
N GLY A 81 1.94 -2.61 -6.40
CA GLY A 81 0.52 -2.77 -6.59
C GLY A 81 -0.23 -1.91 -5.59
N VAL A 82 -1.55 -1.93 -5.63
CA VAL A 82 -2.39 -1.20 -4.66
C VAL A 82 -3.12 -2.21 -3.80
N SER A 83 -2.94 -2.11 -2.49
CA SER A 83 -3.67 -2.92 -1.51
C SER A 83 -4.93 -2.16 -1.09
N VAL A 84 -6.09 -2.83 -1.11
CA VAL A 84 -7.39 -2.24 -0.77
C VAL A 84 -8.07 -3.13 0.26
N SER A 85 -8.50 -2.55 1.39
CA SER A 85 -9.26 -3.29 2.39
C SER A 85 -10.75 -3.35 2.01
N VAL A 86 -11.47 -4.25 2.65
CA VAL A 86 -12.85 -4.59 2.29
C VAL A 86 -13.83 -3.90 3.23
N ILE A 87 -14.94 -3.38 2.67
CA ILE A 87 -16.03 -2.79 3.44
C ILE A 87 -16.93 -3.91 4.00
N ALA A 88 -17.30 -3.79 5.28
CA ALA A 88 -18.24 -4.73 5.92
C ALA A 88 -19.22 -3.93 6.78
N ARG A 89 -20.40 -3.57 6.20
CA ARG A 89 -21.46 -2.79 6.85
C ARG A 89 -22.82 -3.22 6.35
N THR A 90 -23.84 -3.12 7.24
CA THR A 90 -25.26 -3.31 6.88
C THR A 90 -25.93 -1.95 6.97
N LEU A 91 -26.60 -1.48 5.90
CA LEU A 91 -27.06 -0.12 5.78
C LEU A 91 -28.52 -0.06 5.31
N ASP A 92 -29.27 0.96 5.77
CA ASP A 92 -30.60 1.28 5.25
C ASP A 92 -30.48 2.04 3.93
N PRO A 93 -31.60 2.27 3.19
CA PRO A 93 -31.50 2.92 1.88
C PRO A 93 -30.88 4.32 1.91
N THR A 94 -31.25 5.15 2.88
CA THR A 94 -30.71 6.51 2.98
C THR A 94 -29.19 6.46 3.20
N SER A 95 -28.74 5.59 4.08
CA SER A 95 -27.32 5.40 4.37
C SER A 95 -26.57 4.85 3.16
N LEU A 96 -27.21 3.98 2.36
CA LEU A 96 -26.62 3.47 1.14
C LEU A 96 -26.39 4.58 0.11
N TYR A 97 -27.37 5.46 -0.10
CA TYR A 97 -27.20 6.60 -1.02
C TYR A 97 -26.09 7.53 -0.55
N ASP A 98 -26.00 7.78 0.74
CA ASP A 98 -24.98 8.63 1.33
C ASP A 98 -23.59 8.00 1.14
N LEU A 99 -23.48 6.70 1.41
CA LEU A 99 -22.23 5.98 1.19
C LEU A 99 -21.84 5.95 -0.29
N ALA A 100 -22.82 5.77 -1.19
CA ALA A 100 -22.55 5.78 -2.63
C ALA A 100 -21.92 7.11 -3.07
N ALA A 101 -22.42 8.24 -2.57
CA ALA A 101 -21.84 9.55 -2.87
C ALA A 101 -20.40 9.65 -2.37
N THR A 102 -20.13 9.13 -1.18
CA THR A 102 -18.78 9.09 -0.62
C THR A 102 -17.87 8.18 -1.44
N LEU A 103 -18.40 7.05 -1.91
CA LEU A 103 -17.64 6.12 -2.76
C LEU A 103 -17.30 6.74 -4.11
N ASP A 104 -18.17 7.60 -4.68
CA ASP A 104 -17.84 8.32 -5.91
C ASP A 104 -16.57 9.15 -5.75
N THR A 105 -16.44 9.86 -4.64
CA THR A 105 -15.22 10.62 -4.33
C THR A 105 -14.03 9.71 -4.14
N TYR A 106 -14.23 8.62 -3.42
CA TYR A 106 -13.16 7.65 -3.18
C TYR A 106 -12.70 6.99 -4.50
N ALA A 107 -13.64 6.75 -5.42
CA ALA A 107 -13.29 6.21 -6.73
C ALA A 107 -12.29 7.11 -7.46
N ASP A 108 -12.46 8.43 -7.37
CA ASP A 108 -11.51 9.37 -7.96
C ASP A 108 -10.12 9.26 -7.31
N GLN A 109 -10.08 9.09 -5.98
CA GLN A 109 -8.81 8.90 -5.28
C GLN A 109 -8.12 7.60 -5.70
N LEU A 110 -8.89 6.54 -5.95
CA LEU A 110 -8.31 5.28 -6.45
C LEU A 110 -7.77 5.45 -7.87
N ARG A 111 -8.45 6.22 -8.71
CA ARG A 111 -7.96 6.52 -10.06
C ARG A 111 -6.64 7.29 -10.00
N ASP A 112 -6.51 8.23 -9.06
CA ASP A 112 -5.25 8.95 -8.87
C ASP A 112 -4.13 8.01 -8.45
N LEU A 113 -4.41 7.06 -7.55
CA LEU A 113 -3.43 6.05 -7.18
C LEU A 113 -3.06 5.15 -8.35
N ALA A 114 -4.04 4.78 -9.19
CA ALA A 114 -3.77 3.98 -10.38
C ALA A 114 -2.85 4.72 -11.34
N ASP A 115 -3.07 6.03 -11.51
CA ASP A 115 -2.20 6.87 -12.34
C ASP A 115 -0.78 6.93 -11.77
N GLN A 116 -0.63 7.07 -10.46
CA GLN A 116 0.67 7.04 -9.81
C GLN A 116 1.36 5.69 -10.01
N LEU A 117 0.61 4.61 -9.84
CA LEU A 117 1.14 3.26 -10.02
C LEU A 117 1.58 3.03 -11.47
N ASP A 118 0.76 3.47 -12.41
CA ASP A 118 1.09 3.34 -13.85
C ASP A 118 2.39 4.07 -14.16
N THR A 119 2.58 5.27 -13.60
CA THR A 119 3.82 6.03 -13.75
C THR A 119 5.00 5.27 -13.15
N LEU A 120 4.82 4.66 -11.96
CA LEU A 120 5.90 3.90 -11.33
C LEU A 120 6.29 2.68 -12.16
N LEU A 121 5.33 1.98 -12.75
CA LEU A 121 5.59 0.76 -13.50
C LEU A 121 6.15 1.03 -14.89
N GLY A 122 5.60 2.04 -15.58
CA GLY A 122 6.04 2.40 -16.93
C GLY A 122 7.05 3.52 -16.94
N GLY A 123 7.00 4.37 -15.93
CA GLY A 123 7.83 5.55 -15.81
C GLY A 123 9.21 5.32 -15.22
N GLY A 124 9.66 4.08 -15.19
CA GLY A 124 10.99 3.78 -14.71
C GLY A 124 12.09 4.41 -15.55
N GLN A 125 11.71 5.15 -16.54
CA GLN A 125 12.64 5.91 -17.37
C GLN A 125 13.38 6.93 -16.53
#